data_144aa46157ae3d7c157a3fed1439c95f
#
_entry.id   144aa46157ae3d7c157a3fed1439c95f
#
_cell.length_a   1.000
_cell.length_b   1.000
_cell.length_c   1.000
_cell.angle_alpha   90.00
_cell.angle_beta   90.00
_cell.angle_gamma   90.00
#
_symmetry.space_group_name_H-M   'P 1'
#
loop_
_entity.id
_entity.type
_entity.pdbx_description
1 polymer ?
#
loop_
_entity_poly.entity_id
_entity_poly.type
_entity_poly.pdbx_seq_one_letter_code
_entity_poly.pdbx_strand_id
1 'polypeptide(L)'
;GENGAGKSTLMSVLFGLYQPEAGEIRKNGKPVKIDNPNDATALGIGMVHQHFKLIDVFTVLDNIILGAETTKLGFIQRKEARKKVEELSEKYGLKVDLDAKVEDITVGMQQRVEILKMLYRDNEILIFDEPTAVLTPQEIDELMATMKEFAREGKSILFISHKLNEIMAVADRVTVLRKGKCIGTVNTCDTNKQELSNMMVGRPVQLVIDKTPAHPGEEILHVEDLCVLSH
;
A
#
# COMPACT_ATOMS: atom_id res chain seq x y z
N GLY A 1 -11.46 -5.70 -6.12
CA GLY A 1 -12.89 -5.31 -6.02
C GLY A 1 -13.07 -3.83 -6.26
N GLU A 2 -14.30 -3.42 -6.61
CA GLU A 2 -14.66 -2.02 -6.78
C GLU A 2 -14.58 -1.23 -5.45
N ASN A 3 -14.72 0.10 -5.51
CA ASN A 3 -14.84 0.93 -4.32
C ASN A 3 -16.07 0.51 -3.51
N GLY A 4 -15.96 0.51 -2.17
CA GLY A 4 -17.03 0.03 -1.30
C GLY A 4 -17.20 -1.51 -1.23
N ALA A 5 -16.31 -2.29 -1.85
CA ALA A 5 -16.39 -3.76 -1.79
C ALA A 5 -16.01 -4.38 -0.43
N GLY A 6 -15.52 -3.57 0.53
CA GLY A 6 -15.10 -4.00 1.86
C GLY A 6 -13.61 -4.36 2.00
N LYS A 7 -12.77 -4.01 1.01
CA LYS A 7 -11.32 -4.32 1.04
C LYS A 7 -10.59 -3.68 2.22
N SER A 8 -10.64 -2.35 2.32
CA SER A 8 -9.99 -1.61 3.40
C SER A 8 -10.59 -1.94 4.77
N THR A 9 -11.89 -2.23 4.83
CA THR A 9 -12.54 -2.70 6.06
C THR A 9 -11.95 -4.03 6.54
N LEU A 10 -11.77 -5.00 5.62
CA LEU A 10 -11.15 -6.28 5.94
C LEU A 10 -9.70 -6.10 6.43
N MET A 11 -8.92 -5.23 5.78
CA MET A 11 -7.56 -4.94 6.23
C MET A 11 -7.53 -4.22 7.58
N SER A 12 -8.49 -3.33 7.84
CA SER A 12 -8.64 -2.67 9.13
C SER A 12 -8.97 -3.66 10.26
N VAL A 13 -9.72 -4.72 9.97
CA VAL A 13 -9.95 -5.84 10.91
C VAL A 13 -8.65 -6.60 11.15
N LEU A 14 -7.88 -6.94 10.11
CA LEU A 14 -6.60 -7.64 10.23
C LEU A 14 -5.54 -6.82 10.98
N PHE A 15 -5.62 -5.49 10.89
CA PHE A 15 -4.71 -4.59 11.61
C PHE A 15 -5.24 -4.16 13.00
N GLY A 16 -6.43 -4.66 13.43
CA GLY A 16 -6.98 -4.39 14.75
C GLY A 16 -7.63 -3.02 14.93
N LEU A 17 -7.94 -2.31 13.83
CA LEU A 17 -8.67 -1.03 13.88
C LEU A 17 -10.16 -1.23 14.06
N TYR A 18 -10.70 -2.35 13.57
CA TYR A 18 -12.09 -2.75 13.72
C TYR A 18 -12.17 -4.16 14.28
N GLN A 19 -13.20 -4.41 15.09
CA GLN A 19 -13.47 -5.74 15.60
C GLN A 19 -14.50 -6.44 14.72
N PRO A 20 -14.25 -7.70 14.30
CA PRO A 20 -15.25 -8.47 13.58
C PRO A 20 -16.35 -8.92 14.53
N GLU A 21 -17.60 -8.89 14.07
CA GLU A 21 -18.75 -9.41 14.84
C GLU A 21 -18.71 -10.93 14.94
N ALA A 22 -18.15 -11.62 13.96
CA ALA A 22 -18.02 -13.07 13.92
C ALA A 22 -16.84 -13.49 13.02
N GLY A 23 -16.39 -14.74 13.20
CA GLY A 23 -15.29 -15.31 12.45
C GLY A 23 -14.03 -15.44 13.28
N GLU A 24 -12.95 -15.91 12.66
CA GLU A 24 -11.63 -16.01 13.31
C GLU A 24 -10.52 -15.60 12.35
N ILE A 25 -9.45 -15.05 12.92
CA ILE A 25 -8.20 -14.76 12.22
C ILE A 25 -7.21 -15.86 12.54
N ARG A 26 -6.52 -16.39 11.53
CA ARG A 26 -5.48 -17.41 11.70
C ARG A 26 -4.15 -16.94 11.13
N LYS A 27 -3.08 -17.08 11.92
CA LYS A 27 -1.69 -16.92 11.44
C LYS A 27 -1.00 -18.29 11.50
N ASN A 28 -0.44 -18.74 10.39
CA ASN A 28 0.21 -20.06 10.28
C ASN A 28 -0.70 -21.21 10.73
N GLY A 29 -1.99 -21.14 10.39
CA GLY A 29 -3.01 -22.15 10.73
C GLY A 29 -3.51 -22.09 12.18
N LYS A 30 -2.93 -21.26 13.05
CA LYS A 30 -3.35 -21.12 14.45
C LYS A 30 -4.25 -19.90 14.63
N PRO A 31 -5.38 -20.02 15.36
CA PRO A 31 -6.20 -18.88 15.72
C PRO A 31 -5.39 -17.83 16.47
N VAL A 32 -5.57 -16.58 16.11
CA VAL A 32 -4.98 -15.42 16.79
C VAL A 32 -6.06 -14.38 17.07
N LYS A 33 -5.90 -13.65 18.17
CA LYS A 33 -6.78 -12.57 18.55
C LYS A 33 -6.06 -11.25 18.30
N ILE A 34 -6.74 -10.33 17.63
CA ILE A 34 -6.23 -8.98 17.32
C ILE A 34 -7.28 -7.99 17.81
N ASP A 35 -7.09 -7.43 18.98
CA ASP A 35 -8.01 -6.46 19.59
C ASP A 35 -7.65 -5.01 19.24
N ASN A 36 -6.38 -4.77 18.86
CA ASN A 36 -5.86 -3.44 18.57
C ASN A 36 -4.62 -3.53 17.67
N PRO A 37 -4.12 -2.40 17.11
CA PRO A 37 -2.92 -2.38 16.25
C PRO A 37 -1.63 -2.89 16.90
N ASN A 38 -1.51 -2.80 18.23
CA ASN A 38 -0.33 -3.33 18.93
C ASN A 38 -0.29 -4.87 18.85
N ASP A 39 -1.46 -5.53 18.96
CA ASP A 39 -1.56 -6.98 18.82
C ASP A 39 -1.18 -7.41 17.39
N ALA A 40 -1.65 -6.67 16.37
CA ALA A 40 -1.27 -6.90 14.98
C ALA A 40 0.25 -6.76 14.79
N THR A 41 0.85 -5.70 15.34
CA THR A 41 2.30 -5.47 15.27
C THR A 41 3.07 -6.56 16.00
N ALA A 42 2.62 -7.01 17.18
CA ALA A 42 3.23 -8.13 17.92
C ALA A 42 3.16 -9.45 17.14
N LEU A 43 2.17 -9.61 16.28
CA LEU A 43 2.06 -10.72 15.33
C LEU A 43 2.88 -10.51 14.04
N GLY A 44 3.67 -9.45 13.94
CA GLY A 44 4.48 -9.14 12.77
C GLY A 44 3.67 -8.62 11.58
N ILE A 45 2.49 -8.04 11.82
CA ILE A 45 1.64 -7.43 10.78
C ILE A 45 1.88 -5.93 10.77
N GLY A 46 2.29 -5.38 9.62
CA GLY A 46 2.44 -3.94 9.39
C GLY A 46 1.47 -3.47 8.30
N MET A 47 1.04 -2.21 8.37
CA MET A 47 0.12 -1.64 7.40
C MET A 47 0.55 -0.24 6.96
N VAL A 48 0.61 -0.03 5.64
CA VAL A 48 0.67 1.28 5.01
C VAL A 48 -0.76 1.66 4.63
N HIS A 49 -1.25 2.74 5.22
CA HIS A 49 -2.61 3.22 5.00
C HIS A 49 -2.71 4.07 3.73
N GLN A 50 -3.89 4.14 3.15
CA GLN A 50 -4.21 5.02 2.02
C GLN A 50 -3.91 6.50 2.34
N HIS A 51 -4.17 6.93 3.59
CA HIS A 51 -3.76 8.22 4.11
C HIS A 51 -2.66 8.00 5.15
N PHE A 52 -1.49 8.55 4.90
CA PHE A 52 -0.31 8.36 5.75
C PHE A 52 -0.57 8.79 7.20
N LYS A 53 -0.03 8.02 8.12
CA LYS A 53 -0.13 8.27 9.58
C LYS A 53 1.20 8.83 10.10
N LEU A 54 1.70 9.85 9.39
CA LEU A 54 2.91 10.57 9.76
C LEU A 54 2.56 11.86 10.53
N ILE A 55 3.49 12.30 11.35
CA ILE A 55 3.39 13.57 12.09
C ILE A 55 4.22 14.59 11.33
N ASP A 56 3.56 15.59 10.76
CA ASP A 56 4.15 16.55 9.81
C ASP A 56 5.33 17.32 10.41
N VAL A 57 5.22 17.76 11.65
CA VAL A 57 6.25 18.55 12.34
C VAL A 57 7.44 17.74 12.86
N PHE A 58 7.37 16.41 12.81
CA PHE A 58 8.46 15.52 13.20
C PHE A 58 9.41 15.25 12.04
N THR A 59 10.66 14.92 12.38
CA THR A 59 11.60 14.44 11.35
C THR A 59 11.18 13.06 10.82
N VAL A 60 11.70 12.72 9.64
CA VAL A 60 11.53 11.38 9.05
C VAL A 60 11.98 10.30 10.03
N LEU A 61 13.17 10.46 10.65
CA LEU A 61 13.67 9.51 11.62
C LEU A 61 12.72 9.35 12.82
N ASP A 62 12.23 10.47 13.38
CA ASP A 62 11.33 10.43 14.54
C ASP A 62 10.01 9.73 14.21
N ASN A 63 9.47 9.94 13.01
CA ASN A 63 8.27 9.22 12.56
C ASN A 63 8.51 7.71 12.42
N ILE A 64 9.67 7.29 11.93
CA ILE A 64 9.99 5.86 11.75
C ILE A 64 10.08 5.15 13.09
N ILE A 65 10.77 5.75 14.06
CA ILE A 65 11.03 5.11 15.36
C ILE A 65 9.88 5.25 16.35
N LEU A 66 8.96 6.17 16.12
CA LEU A 66 7.84 6.48 17.04
C LEU A 66 7.05 5.23 17.42
N GLY A 67 6.96 4.93 18.73
CA GLY A 67 6.27 3.75 19.27
C GLY A 67 7.01 2.42 19.05
N ALA A 68 8.28 2.48 18.63
CA ALA A 68 9.20 1.35 18.53
C ALA A 68 10.63 1.74 18.95
N GLU A 69 10.72 2.73 19.84
CA GLU A 69 11.98 3.28 20.31
C GLU A 69 12.76 2.24 21.10
N THR A 70 13.99 1.96 20.67
CA THR A 70 14.94 1.19 21.48
C THR A 70 15.47 2.10 22.59
N THR A 71 15.24 1.71 23.83
CA THR A 71 15.71 2.46 25.02
C THR A 71 16.80 1.70 25.76
N LYS A 72 17.80 2.43 26.27
CA LYS A 72 18.81 1.92 27.17
C LYS A 72 18.97 2.88 28.34
N LEU A 73 18.82 2.38 29.56
CA LEU A 73 18.84 3.19 30.78
C LEU A 73 17.87 4.40 30.76
N GLY A 74 16.70 4.24 30.13
CA GLY A 74 15.70 5.30 29.99
C GLY A 74 15.95 6.31 28.87
N PHE A 75 17.03 6.17 28.10
CA PHE A 75 17.35 7.04 26.96
C PHE A 75 17.13 6.34 25.62
N ILE A 76 16.51 7.05 24.67
CA ILE A 76 16.31 6.54 23.29
C ILE A 76 17.66 6.43 22.60
N GLN A 77 17.94 5.24 22.03
CA GLN A 77 19.17 4.93 21.27
C GLN A 77 19.06 5.45 19.82
N ARG A 78 18.94 6.78 19.67
CA ARG A 78 18.70 7.42 18.36
C ARG A 78 19.76 7.12 17.33
N LYS A 79 21.05 6.95 17.73
CA LYS A 79 22.14 6.63 16.80
C LYS A 79 22.03 5.21 16.24
N GLU A 80 21.68 4.24 17.07
CA GLU A 80 21.46 2.85 16.64
C GLU A 80 20.24 2.74 15.72
N ALA A 81 19.15 3.43 16.09
CA ALA A 81 17.95 3.50 15.28
C ALA A 81 18.23 4.11 13.89
N ARG A 82 18.97 5.23 13.83
CA ARG A 82 19.39 5.86 12.58
C ARG A 82 20.14 4.87 11.69
N LYS A 83 21.15 4.19 12.24
CA LYS A 83 21.95 3.22 11.49
C LYS A 83 21.08 2.10 10.89
N LYS A 84 20.15 1.54 11.69
CA LYS A 84 19.19 0.52 11.20
C LYS A 84 18.33 1.07 10.06
N VAL A 85 17.83 2.31 10.18
CA VAL A 85 17.00 2.92 9.13
C VAL A 85 17.81 3.19 7.85
N GLU A 86 19.06 3.67 7.98
CA GLU A 86 19.96 3.90 6.85
C GLU A 86 20.25 2.59 6.11
N GLU A 87 20.56 1.49 6.83
CA GLU A 87 20.75 0.16 6.26
C GLU A 87 19.50 -0.33 5.51
N LEU A 88 18.30 -0.14 6.06
CA LEU A 88 17.04 -0.50 5.39
C LEU A 88 16.78 0.37 4.16
N SER A 89 17.01 1.68 4.28
CA SER A 89 16.85 2.65 3.18
C SER A 89 17.76 2.31 2.00
N GLU A 90 19.02 1.97 2.28
CA GLU A 90 19.98 1.58 1.26
C GLU A 90 19.64 0.23 0.63
N LYS A 91 19.34 -0.78 1.47
CA LYS A 91 18.98 -2.13 1.02
C LYS A 91 17.82 -2.16 0.04
N TYR A 92 16.76 -1.37 0.29
CA TYR A 92 15.54 -1.39 -0.51
C TYR A 92 15.40 -0.19 -1.46
N GLY A 93 16.42 0.66 -1.56
CA GLY A 93 16.37 1.84 -2.42
C GLY A 93 15.38 2.92 -1.99
N LEU A 94 14.94 2.89 -0.72
CA LEU A 94 13.95 3.80 -0.15
C LEU A 94 14.62 5.07 0.39
N LYS A 95 15.36 5.79 -0.46
CA LYS A 95 16.15 6.97 -0.07
C LYS A 95 15.25 8.11 0.38
N VAL A 96 15.50 8.62 1.60
CA VAL A 96 14.89 9.80 2.22
C VAL A 96 15.90 10.50 3.11
N ASP A 97 15.74 11.80 3.28
CA ASP A 97 16.52 12.55 4.26
C ASP A 97 15.92 12.35 5.67
N LEU A 98 16.67 11.69 6.56
CA LEU A 98 16.20 11.34 7.90
C LEU A 98 16.03 12.56 8.82
N ASP A 99 16.66 13.69 8.51
CA ASP A 99 16.61 14.92 9.29
C ASP A 99 15.56 15.91 8.76
N ALA A 100 15.06 15.70 7.54
CA ALA A 100 13.97 16.51 6.99
C ALA A 100 12.68 16.30 7.80
N LYS A 101 11.87 17.35 7.93
CA LYS A 101 10.52 17.22 8.44
C LYS A 101 9.60 16.60 7.42
N VAL A 102 8.56 15.90 7.87
CA VAL A 102 7.59 15.26 6.98
C VAL A 102 6.81 16.28 6.16
N GLU A 103 6.52 17.47 6.69
CA GLU A 103 5.88 18.57 5.96
C GLU A 103 6.68 19.09 4.76
N ASP A 104 8.02 18.92 4.76
CA ASP A 104 8.93 19.42 3.73
C ASP A 104 9.24 18.41 2.62
N ILE A 105 8.74 17.16 2.73
CA ILE A 105 9.01 16.09 1.77
C ILE A 105 7.80 15.79 0.88
N THR A 106 8.07 15.27 -0.33
CA THR A 106 7.03 14.92 -1.28
C THR A 106 6.19 13.73 -0.81
N VAL A 107 4.99 13.58 -1.37
CA VAL A 107 4.07 12.46 -1.06
C VAL A 107 4.72 11.10 -1.32
N GLY A 108 5.49 10.96 -2.41
CA GLY A 108 6.25 9.74 -2.70
C GLY A 108 7.32 9.44 -1.63
N MET A 109 7.98 10.48 -1.10
CA MET A 109 8.91 10.32 0.02
C MET A 109 8.18 9.94 1.32
N GLN A 110 7.02 10.53 1.61
CA GLN A 110 6.19 10.17 2.76
C GLN A 110 5.80 8.67 2.71
N GLN A 111 5.49 8.16 1.54
CA GLN A 111 5.24 6.73 1.37
C GLN A 111 6.46 5.88 1.69
N ARG A 112 7.67 6.29 1.24
CA ARG A 112 8.92 5.59 1.60
C ARG A 112 9.13 5.58 3.11
N VAL A 113 8.79 6.67 3.81
CA VAL A 113 8.83 6.75 5.28
C VAL A 113 7.88 5.74 5.93
N GLU A 114 6.64 5.62 5.46
CA GLU A 114 5.68 4.62 5.97
C GLU A 114 6.18 3.19 5.76
N ILE A 115 6.80 2.91 4.61
CA ILE A 115 7.39 1.59 4.33
C ILE A 115 8.57 1.34 5.27
N LEU A 116 9.49 2.31 5.42
CA LEU A 116 10.64 2.19 6.34
C LEU A 116 10.18 2.00 7.78
N LYS A 117 9.14 2.70 8.22
CA LYS A 117 8.51 2.55 9.53
C LYS A 117 8.02 1.12 9.77
N MET A 118 7.39 0.51 8.76
CA MET A 118 6.93 -0.86 8.81
C MET A 118 8.11 -1.86 8.84
N LEU A 119 9.15 -1.62 8.04
CA LEU A 119 10.36 -2.46 7.99
C LEU A 119 11.20 -2.35 9.26
N TYR A 120 11.29 -1.17 9.86
CA TYR A 120 12.00 -0.93 11.11
C TYR A 120 11.48 -1.80 12.26
N ARG A 121 10.17 -2.13 12.23
CA ARG A 121 9.48 -3.01 13.19
C ARG A 121 9.63 -4.50 12.89
N ASP A 122 10.41 -4.88 11.87
CA ASP A 122 10.64 -6.27 11.45
C ASP A 122 9.36 -7.05 11.12
N ASN A 123 8.34 -6.37 10.59
CA ASN A 123 7.08 -7.01 10.20
C ASN A 123 7.30 -8.05 9.09
N GLU A 124 6.59 -9.19 9.21
CA GLU A 124 6.61 -10.31 8.25
C GLU A 124 5.47 -10.24 7.26
N ILE A 125 4.33 -9.68 7.68
CA ILE A 125 3.11 -9.52 6.88
C ILE A 125 2.91 -8.03 6.63
N LEU A 126 2.96 -7.62 5.37
CA LEU A 126 2.92 -6.23 4.96
C LEU A 126 1.61 -5.96 4.22
N ILE A 127 0.80 -5.06 4.76
CA ILE A 127 -0.48 -4.64 4.16
C ILE A 127 -0.29 -3.29 3.48
N PHE A 128 -0.63 -3.21 2.19
CA PHE A 128 -0.63 -1.98 1.41
C PHE A 128 -2.05 -1.67 0.94
N ASP A 129 -2.66 -0.61 1.45
CA ASP A 129 -4.01 -0.19 1.08
C ASP A 129 -3.95 0.97 0.06
N GLU A 130 -4.19 0.62 -1.23
CA GLU A 130 -4.16 1.51 -2.39
C GLU A 130 -2.90 2.43 -2.47
N PRO A 131 -1.68 1.87 -2.33
CA PRO A 131 -0.48 2.66 -2.15
C PRO A 131 -0.05 3.46 -3.40
N THR A 132 -0.66 3.21 -4.55
CA THR A 132 -0.32 3.83 -5.84
C THR A 132 -1.22 4.99 -6.22
N ALA A 133 -2.15 5.38 -5.35
CA ALA A 133 -3.18 6.37 -5.68
C ALA A 133 -2.62 7.77 -5.99
N VAL A 134 -1.49 8.10 -5.36
CA VAL A 134 -0.87 9.44 -5.39
C VAL A 134 0.54 9.46 -5.98
N LEU A 135 0.98 8.33 -6.54
CA LEU A 135 2.33 8.16 -7.08
C LEU A 135 2.40 8.44 -8.58
N THR A 136 3.56 8.93 -9.00
CA THR A 136 3.93 8.99 -10.42
C THR A 136 4.15 7.59 -11.01
N PRO A 137 4.08 7.39 -12.33
CA PRO A 137 4.36 6.10 -12.96
C PRO A 137 5.71 5.50 -12.55
N GLN A 138 6.75 6.33 -12.46
CA GLN A 138 8.09 5.88 -12.07
C GLN A 138 8.12 5.37 -10.61
N GLU A 139 7.48 6.11 -9.70
CA GLU A 139 7.37 5.69 -8.29
C GLU A 139 6.54 4.41 -8.12
N ILE A 140 5.52 4.19 -8.98
CA ILE A 140 4.76 2.94 -9.01
C ILE A 140 5.68 1.77 -9.38
N ASP A 141 6.47 1.91 -10.43
CA ASP A 141 7.40 0.86 -10.87
C ASP A 141 8.44 0.53 -9.79
N GLU A 142 8.98 1.54 -9.10
CA GLU A 142 9.89 1.37 -7.96
C GLU A 142 9.20 0.61 -6.81
N LEU A 143 7.97 0.99 -6.46
CA LEU A 143 7.20 0.33 -5.42
C LEU A 143 6.93 -1.13 -5.77
N MET A 144 6.52 -1.42 -7.01
CA MET A 144 6.28 -2.80 -7.48
C MET A 144 7.55 -3.65 -7.41
N ALA A 145 8.72 -3.08 -7.78
CA ALA A 145 10.01 -3.75 -7.66
C ALA A 145 10.36 -4.06 -6.19
N THR A 146 10.17 -3.09 -5.30
CA THR A 146 10.40 -3.23 -3.86
C THR A 146 9.49 -4.31 -3.24
N MET A 147 8.22 -4.35 -3.62
CA MET A 147 7.29 -5.39 -3.15
C MET A 147 7.72 -6.79 -3.59
N LYS A 148 8.20 -6.94 -4.84
CA LYS A 148 8.75 -8.22 -5.32
C LYS A 148 9.98 -8.65 -4.52
N GLU A 149 10.83 -7.70 -4.13
CA GLU A 149 12.00 -7.98 -3.29
C GLU A 149 11.59 -8.48 -1.91
N PHE A 150 10.61 -7.82 -1.26
CA PHE A 150 10.05 -8.29 0.01
C PHE A 150 9.50 -9.72 -0.09
N ALA A 151 8.79 -10.03 -1.18
CA ALA A 151 8.26 -11.38 -1.40
C ALA A 151 9.38 -12.42 -1.58
N ARG A 152 10.46 -12.09 -2.29
CA ARG A 152 11.64 -12.94 -2.45
C ARG A 152 12.35 -13.22 -1.12
N GLU A 153 12.35 -12.25 -0.20
CA GLU A 153 12.87 -12.39 1.16
C GLU A 153 11.93 -13.16 2.10
N GLY A 154 10.81 -13.67 1.60
CA GLY A 154 9.86 -14.49 2.36
C GLY A 154 8.79 -13.69 3.11
N LYS A 155 8.68 -12.38 2.89
CA LYS A 155 7.58 -11.59 3.48
C LYS A 155 6.27 -11.88 2.75
N SER A 156 5.16 -11.91 3.49
CA SER A 156 3.82 -12.01 2.94
C SER A 156 3.25 -10.62 2.66
N ILE A 157 2.76 -10.39 1.45
CA ILE A 157 2.25 -9.08 1.06
C ILE A 157 0.75 -9.18 0.75
N LEU A 158 -0.04 -8.33 1.41
CA LEU A 158 -1.44 -8.09 1.11
C LEU A 158 -1.56 -6.73 0.44
N PHE A 159 -1.78 -6.74 -0.87
CA PHE A 159 -1.83 -5.55 -1.70
C PHE A 159 -3.25 -5.28 -2.17
N ILE A 160 -3.81 -4.12 -1.78
CA ILE A 160 -5.11 -3.67 -2.24
C ILE A 160 -4.91 -2.69 -3.38
N SER A 161 -5.51 -3.00 -4.53
CA SER A 161 -5.62 -2.09 -5.66
C SER A 161 -6.90 -2.38 -6.46
N HIS A 162 -7.38 -1.39 -7.16
CA HIS A 162 -8.40 -1.53 -8.19
C HIS A 162 -7.80 -1.48 -9.60
N LYS A 163 -6.50 -1.22 -9.72
CA LYS A 163 -5.76 -1.14 -10.99
C LYS A 163 -5.26 -2.53 -11.39
N LEU A 164 -5.94 -3.16 -12.32
CA LEU A 164 -5.64 -4.54 -12.74
C LEU A 164 -4.23 -4.73 -13.31
N ASN A 165 -3.65 -3.70 -13.93
CA ASN A 165 -2.28 -3.75 -14.43
C ASN A 165 -1.27 -3.98 -13.31
N GLU A 166 -1.41 -3.26 -12.19
CA GLU A 166 -0.55 -3.39 -11.02
C GLU A 166 -0.69 -4.77 -10.38
N ILE A 167 -1.94 -5.24 -10.23
CA ILE A 167 -2.22 -6.57 -9.67
C ILE A 167 -1.56 -7.67 -10.51
N MET A 168 -1.76 -7.65 -11.82
CA MET A 168 -1.17 -8.64 -12.72
C MET A 168 0.36 -8.59 -12.77
N ALA A 169 0.95 -7.45 -12.45
CA ALA A 169 2.41 -7.28 -12.45
C ALA A 169 3.10 -7.83 -11.21
N VAL A 170 2.42 -7.85 -10.04
CA VAL A 170 3.09 -8.12 -8.75
C VAL A 170 2.49 -9.27 -7.95
N ALA A 171 1.20 -9.58 -8.11
CA ALA A 171 0.52 -10.56 -7.27
C ALA A 171 0.65 -12.00 -7.79
N ASP A 172 0.83 -12.96 -6.88
CA ASP A 172 0.76 -14.40 -7.21
C ASP A 172 -0.70 -14.88 -7.26
N ARG A 173 -1.54 -14.35 -6.35
CA ARG A 173 -2.95 -14.70 -6.23
C ARG A 173 -3.80 -13.45 -6.04
N VAL A 174 -5.00 -13.48 -6.57
CA VAL A 174 -5.98 -12.39 -6.46
C VAL A 174 -7.26 -12.90 -5.82
N THR A 175 -7.65 -12.29 -4.72
CA THR A 175 -8.97 -12.50 -4.11
C THR A 175 -9.89 -11.34 -4.48
N VAL A 176 -11.03 -11.65 -5.08
CA VAL A 176 -12.00 -10.64 -5.50
C VAL A 176 -13.08 -10.51 -4.43
N LEU A 177 -13.22 -9.29 -3.90
CA LEU A 177 -14.33 -8.90 -3.02
C LEU A 177 -15.35 -8.08 -3.81
N ARG A 178 -16.64 -8.33 -3.55
CA ARG A 178 -17.75 -7.58 -4.13
C ARG A 178 -18.89 -7.49 -3.11
N LYS A 179 -19.33 -6.27 -2.79
CA LYS A 179 -20.41 -5.98 -1.82
C LYS A 179 -20.24 -6.77 -0.50
N GLY A 180 -19.03 -6.72 0.07
CA GLY A 180 -18.69 -7.40 1.33
C GLY A 180 -18.54 -8.93 1.26
N LYS A 181 -18.66 -9.54 0.07
CA LYS A 181 -18.53 -10.99 -0.12
C LYS A 181 -17.26 -11.35 -0.88
N CYS A 182 -16.60 -12.43 -0.50
CA CYS A 182 -15.55 -13.06 -1.28
C CYS A 182 -16.19 -13.79 -2.47
N ILE A 183 -15.86 -13.38 -3.68
CA ILE A 183 -16.36 -13.98 -4.93
C ILE A 183 -15.52 -15.18 -5.34
N GLY A 184 -14.21 -15.11 -5.09
CA GLY A 184 -13.28 -16.17 -5.39
C GLY A 184 -11.84 -15.72 -5.29
N THR A 185 -10.93 -16.69 -5.26
CA THR A 185 -9.48 -16.50 -5.31
C THR A 185 -8.93 -17.26 -6.50
N VAL A 186 -8.12 -16.61 -7.31
CA VAL A 186 -7.50 -17.16 -8.51
C VAL A 186 -5.99 -16.86 -8.50
N ASN A 187 -5.18 -17.72 -9.11
CA ASN A 187 -3.78 -17.40 -9.36
C ASN A 187 -3.70 -16.44 -10.55
N THR A 188 -2.75 -15.52 -10.52
CA THR A 188 -2.57 -14.56 -11.62
C THR A 188 -2.14 -15.22 -12.93
N CYS A 189 -1.41 -16.33 -12.87
CA CYS A 189 -1.04 -17.12 -14.05
C CYS A 189 -2.24 -17.81 -14.74
N ASP A 190 -3.34 -18.05 -14.02
CA ASP A 190 -4.51 -18.79 -14.50
C ASP A 190 -5.68 -17.88 -14.89
N THR A 191 -5.49 -16.55 -14.85
CA THR A 191 -6.53 -15.56 -15.09
C THR A 191 -6.04 -14.41 -15.97
N ASN A 192 -6.94 -13.52 -16.35
CA ASN A 192 -6.65 -12.32 -17.11
C ASN A 192 -7.47 -11.11 -16.61
N LYS A 193 -7.13 -9.91 -17.11
CA LYS A 193 -7.80 -8.67 -16.73
C LYS A 193 -9.30 -8.67 -16.99
N GLN A 194 -9.73 -9.30 -18.09
CA GLN A 194 -11.14 -9.40 -18.47
C GLN A 194 -11.93 -10.22 -17.46
N GLU A 195 -11.39 -11.38 -17.09
CA GLU A 195 -12.01 -12.28 -16.10
C GLU A 195 -12.08 -11.62 -14.73
N LEU A 196 -10.97 -11.03 -14.25
CA LEU A 196 -10.97 -10.29 -12.98
C LEU A 196 -11.97 -9.14 -12.99
N SER A 197 -12.10 -8.41 -14.10
CA SER A 197 -13.09 -7.34 -14.25
C SER A 197 -14.51 -7.88 -14.16
N ASN A 198 -14.81 -9.00 -14.82
CA ASN A 198 -16.11 -9.65 -14.75
C ASN A 198 -16.45 -10.11 -13.32
N MET A 199 -15.47 -10.69 -12.60
CA MET A 199 -15.64 -11.08 -11.19
C MET A 199 -15.91 -9.87 -10.30
N MET A 200 -15.21 -8.74 -10.54
CA MET A 200 -15.36 -7.51 -9.76
C MET A 200 -16.75 -6.88 -9.92
N VAL A 201 -17.20 -6.76 -11.16
CA VAL A 201 -18.49 -6.12 -11.51
C VAL A 201 -19.67 -7.08 -11.38
N GLY A 202 -19.46 -8.38 -11.65
CA GLY A 202 -20.48 -9.43 -11.58
C GLY A 202 -21.31 -9.60 -12.85
N ARG A 203 -20.85 -9.00 -13.94
CA ARG A 203 -21.40 -9.16 -15.29
C ARG A 203 -20.26 -9.01 -16.30
N PRO A 204 -20.42 -9.50 -17.51
CA PRO A 204 -19.45 -9.24 -18.59
C PRO A 204 -19.23 -7.73 -18.76
N VAL A 205 -17.97 -7.31 -18.78
CA VAL A 205 -17.55 -5.93 -18.99
C VAL A 205 -16.79 -5.84 -20.28
N GLN A 206 -17.16 -4.93 -21.16
CA GLN A 206 -16.34 -4.63 -22.35
C GLN A 206 -15.23 -3.65 -21.92
N LEU A 207 -13.98 -4.10 -21.92
CA LEU A 207 -12.81 -3.24 -21.64
C LEU A 207 -12.43 -2.37 -22.84
N VAL A 208 -12.87 -2.73 -24.04
CA VAL A 208 -12.68 -1.98 -25.27
C VAL A 208 -14.05 -1.57 -25.80
N ILE A 209 -14.24 -0.28 -26.02
CA ILE A 209 -15.45 0.25 -26.64
C ILE A 209 -15.18 0.34 -28.14
N ASP A 210 -15.96 -0.40 -28.95
CA ASP A 210 -16.00 -0.21 -30.39
C ASP A 210 -16.63 1.16 -30.68
N LYS A 211 -15.78 2.13 -30.95
CA LYS A 211 -16.22 3.46 -31.36
C LYS A 211 -16.22 3.55 -32.88
N THR A 212 -17.30 4.04 -33.45
CA THR A 212 -17.29 4.54 -34.82
C THR A 212 -16.23 5.64 -34.96
N PRO A 213 -15.61 5.80 -36.15
CA PRO A 213 -14.70 6.91 -36.40
C PRO A 213 -15.35 8.23 -36.01
N ALA A 214 -14.58 9.08 -35.29
CA ALA A 214 -15.08 10.39 -34.93
C ALA A 214 -15.31 11.25 -36.17
N HIS A 215 -16.45 11.93 -36.22
CA HIS A 215 -16.73 12.99 -37.18
C HIS A 215 -16.69 14.31 -36.42
N PRO A 216 -15.50 14.95 -36.29
CA PRO A 216 -15.39 16.22 -35.56
C PRO A 216 -16.23 17.29 -36.27
N GLY A 217 -16.99 18.04 -35.49
CA GLY A 217 -17.73 19.22 -35.93
C GLY A 217 -16.83 20.47 -35.97
N GLU A 218 -17.47 21.63 -35.85
CA GLU A 218 -16.75 22.91 -35.74
C GLU A 218 -15.96 22.96 -34.45
N GLU A 219 -14.84 23.70 -34.45
CA GLU A 219 -14.03 23.96 -33.27
C GLU A 219 -14.83 24.81 -32.27
N ILE A 220 -15.05 24.27 -31.06
CA ILE A 220 -15.83 24.94 -30.00
C ILE A 220 -14.95 25.48 -28.85
N LEU A 221 -13.68 25.09 -28.81
CA LEU A 221 -12.71 25.61 -27.85
C LEU A 221 -11.33 25.61 -28.52
N HIS A 222 -10.74 26.79 -28.56
CA HIS A 222 -9.38 27.03 -28.98
C HIS A 222 -8.59 27.66 -27.81
N VAL A 223 -7.42 27.10 -27.49
CA VAL A 223 -6.57 27.61 -26.42
C VAL A 223 -5.16 27.80 -26.98
N GLU A 224 -4.70 29.05 -26.99
CA GLU A 224 -3.33 29.41 -27.38
C GLU A 224 -2.56 29.95 -26.17
N ASP A 225 -1.27 29.69 -26.13
CA ASP A 225 -0.32 30.24 -25.16
C ASP A 225 -0.70 30.10 -23.68
N LEU A 226 -1.32 28.95 -23.30
CA LEU A 226 -1.67 28.66 -21.92
C LEU A 226 -0.41 28.54 -21.06
N CYS A 227 -0.20 29.50 -20.17
CA CYS A 227 0.88 29.48 -19.18
C CYS A 227 0.34 29.17 -17.79
N VAL A 228 0.96 28.22 -17.09
CA VAL A 228 0.69 27.92 -15.68
C VAL A 228 1.94 28.21 -14.88
N LEU A 229 1.83 29.11 -13.90
CA LEU A 229 2.91 29.36 -12.94
C LEU A 229 2.86 28.26 -11.88
N SER A 230 3.97 27.53 -11.72
CA SER A 230 4.14 26.63 -10.57
C SER A 230 4.45 27.48 -9.32
N HIS A 231 3.70 27.27 -8.27
CA HIS A 231 4.02 27.81 -6.94
C HIS A 231 4.97 26.88 -6.22
#